data_f9f9194a1aaa49b34514fda821ea85f7
#
_entry.id   f9f9194a1aaa49b34514fda821ea85f7
#
_cell.length_a   1.000
_cell.length_b   1.000
_cell.length_c   1.000
_cell.angle_alpha   90.00
_cell.angle_beta   90.00
_cell.angle_gamma   90.00
#
_symmetry.space_group_name_H-M   'P 1'
#
loop_
_entity.id
_entity.type
_entity.pdbx_description
1 polymer ?
#
loop_
_entity_poly.entity_id
_entity_poly.type
_entity_poly.pdbx_seq_one_letter_code
_entity_poly.pdbx_strand_id
1 'polypeptide(L)'
;MARILGLSGSLRNARTSSNSTLCSDIRGINTQKELLKYLKSQTTILVDAFLEAGKGNEDSYLKTYESLRAKARDQGLSNSEAGLVCGLWAASQEGCEIEHLSLARHFPPAGQIMHADELKRKIVDSDGLLISGPVYFGDRSSLVQSFIDFCYQDDEILSHLQGKVYAGISVGAKRNGGQETSLIYQMLDMVNMGMLSVGNDSKTTSQYGGTVVAGDIGKLIDDDYGIRTCIS
;
A
#
# COMPACT_ATOMS: atom_id res chain seq x y z
N MET A 1 22.20 5.35 2.75
CA MET A 1 20.86 5.61 3.28
C MET A 1 19.98 4.52 2.70
N ALA A 2 19.26 3.77 3.54
CA ALA A 2 18.41 2.70 3.04
C ALA A 2 17.22 3.27 2.27
N ARG A 3 16.85 2.64 1.16
CA ARG A 3 15.72 3.02 0.30
C ARG A 3 14.57 2.03 0.46
N ILE A 4 13.42 2.51 0.91
CA ILE A 4 12.20 1.74 1.12
C ILE A 4 11.20 2.04 0.01
N LEU A 5 10.82 1.01 -0.75
CA LEU A 5 9.77 1.10 -1.76
C LEU A 5 8.43 0.69 -1.15
N GLY A 6 7.51 1.63 -1.04
CA GLY A 6 6.13 1.41 -0.62
C GLY A 6 5.23 1.09 -1.81
N LEU A 7 4.52 -0.03 -1.73
CA LEU A 7 3.63 -0.55 -2.77
C LEU A 7 2.20 -0.62 -2.26
N SER A 8 1.27 0.03 -2.94
CA SER A 8 -0.15 0.01 -2.59
C SER A 8 -0.97 -0.85 -3.55
N GLY A 9 -1.64 -1.87 -3.00
CA GLY A 9 -2.43 -2.88 -3.72
C GLY A 9 -3.95 -2.63 -3.74
N SER A 10 -4.41 -1.38 -3.60
CA SER A 10 -5.84 -1.06 -3.65
C SER A 10 -6.32 -0.70 -5.05
N LEU A 11 -7.43 -1.30 -5.49
CA LEU A 11 -8.14 -0.89 -6.71
C LEU A 11 -8.74 0.52 -6.62
N ARG A 12 -8.93 1.04 -5.39
CA ARG A 12 -9.45 2.40 -5.11
C ARG A 12 -8.35 3.46 -5.12
N ASN A 13 -7.11 3.11 -5.45
CA ASN A 13 -6.04 4.07 -5.56
C ASN A 13 -6.31 5.03 -6.72
N ALA A 14 -6.37 6.31 -6.39
CA ALA A 14 -6.54 7.38 -7.36
C ALA A 14 -5.21 8.02 -7.80
N ARG A 15 -4.14 7.81 -7.03
CA ARG A 15 -2.80 8.33 -7.35
C ARG A 15 -2.13 7.47 -8.41
N THR A 16 -2.29 7.86 -9.65
CA THR A 16 -1.71 7.18 -10.81
C THR A 16 -0.71 8.06 -11.56
N SER A 17 -0.51 9.30 -11.13
CA SER A 17 0.49 10.20 -11.69
C SER A 17 1.92 9.75 -11.35
N SER A 18 2.82 9.85 -12.33
CA SER A 18 4.26 9.65 -12.12
C SER A 18 4.91 10.75 -11.26
N ASN A 19 4.26 11.89 -11.12
CA ASN A 19 4.76 13.08 -10.40
C ASN A 19 4.13 13.21 -9.01
N SER A 20 3.85 12.10 -8.34
CA SER A 20 3.26 12.12 -7.01
C SER A 20 4.15 12.86 -6.01
N THR A 21 3.60 13.88 -5.35
CA THR A 21 4.28 14.63 -4.27
C THR A 21 4.24 13.89 -2.92
N LEU A 22 3.62 12.71 -2.85
CA LEU A 22 3.34 12.00 -1.61
C LEU A 22 4.56 11.86 -0.70
N CYS A 23 5.69 11.40 -1.24
CA CYS A 23 6.90 11.20 -0.45
C CYS A 23 7.50 12.52 0.06
N SER A 24 7.41 13.61 -0.71
CA SER A 24 7.84 14.94 -0.25
C SER A 24 6.92 15.48 0.84
N ASP A 25 5.60 15.29 0.70
CA ASP A 25 4.62 15.67 1.71
C ASP A 25 4.89 14.95 3.04
N ILE A 26 5.11 13.62 2.98
CA ILE A 26 5.38 12.78 4.16
C ILE A 26 6.66 13.23 4.89
N ARG A 27 7.73 13.54 4.17
CA ARG A 27 9.00 14.01 4.75
C ARG A 27 8.86 15.34 5.47
N GLY A 28 7.89 16.17 5.11
CA GLY A 28 7.59 17.43 5.79
C GLY A 28 6.79 17.29 7.09
N ILE A 29 6.33 16.07 7.42
CA ILE A 29 5.53 15.79 8.62
C ILE A 29 6.46 15.39 9.76
N ASN A 30 6.45 16.14 10.87
CA ASN A 30 7.35 15.91 11.99
C ASN A 30 6.69 15.20 13.19
N THR A 31 5.37 15.15 13.23
CA THR A 31 4.63 14.57 14.37
C THR A 31 3.51 13.66 13.91
N GLN A 32 3.20 12.65 14.71
CA GLN A 32 2.05 11.76 14.46
C GLN A 32 0.72 12.54 14.37
N LYS A 33 0.57 13.62 15.13
CA LYS A 33 -0.62 14.48 15.06
C LYS A 33 -0.78 15.14 13.69
N GLU A 34 0.32 15.62 13.11
CA GLU A 34 0.33 16.18 11.74
C GLU A 34 0.05 15.09 10.72
N LEU A 35 0.65 13.89 10.90
CA LEU A 35 0.37 12.72 10.06
C LEU A 35 -1.14 12.41 10.04
N LEU A 36 -1.78 12.29 11.19
CA LEU A 36 -3.21 12.02 11.28
C LEU A 36 -4.06 13.10 10.59
N LYS A 37 -3.67 14.38 10.73
CA LYS A 37 -4.34 15.48 10.03
C LYS A 37 -4.18 15.36 8.51
N TYR A 38 -2.98 15.03 8.04
CA TYR A 38 -2.70 14.80 6.62
C TYR A 38 -3.53 13.61 6.08
N LEU A 39 -3.51 12.47 6.76
CA LEU A 39 -4.29 11.30 6.38
C LEU A 39 -5.78 11.62 6.29
N LYS A 40 -6.34 12.35 7.26
CA LYS A 40 -7.74 12.76 7.27
C LYS A 40 -8.09 13.61 6.04
N SER A 41 -7.26 14.59 5.71
CA SER A 41 -7.50 15.42 4.52
C SER A 41 -7.46 14.61 3.23
N GLN A 42 -6.46 13.74 3.08
CA GLN A 42 -6.27 12.95 1.88
C GLN A 42 -7.32 11.85 1.70
N THR A 43 -7.76 11.20 2.77
CA THR A 43 -8.85 10.22 2.70
C THR A 43 -10.19 10.87 2.37
N THR A 44 -10.46 12.09 2.85
CA THR A 44 -11.65 12.87 2.46
C THR A 44 -11.65 13.17 0.96
N ILE A 45 -10.51 13.62 0.40
CA ILE A 45 -10.38 13.87 -1.05
C ILE A 45 -10.69 12.60 -1.86
N LEU A 46 -10.24 11.43 -1.40
CA LEU A 46 -10.55 10.18 -2.10
C LEU A 46 -12.05 9.84 -2.00
N VAL A 47 -12.67 10.00 -0.84
CA VAL A 47 -14.11 9.75 -0.67
C VAL A 47 -14.91 10.59 -1.64
N ASP A 48 -14.65 11.90 -1.72
CA ASP A 48 -15.32 12.80 -2.65
C ASP A 48 -15.10 12.38 -4.11
N ALA A 49 -13.88 12.03 -4.47
CA ALA A 49 -13.53 11.54 -5.81
C ALA A 49 -14.23 10.22 -6.16
N PHE A 50 -14.35 9.31 -5.19
CA PHE A 50 -15.01 8.03 -5.37
C PHE A 50 -16.52 8.18 -5.54
N LEU A 51 -17.14 9.02 -4.72
CA LEU A 51 -18.57 9.34 -4.83
C LEU A 51 -18.90 10.01 -6.18
N GLU A 52 -18.04 10.92 -6.63
CA GLU A 52 -18.19 11.54 -7.95
C GLU A 52 -18.06 10.53 -9.09
N ALA A 53 -17.06 9.63 -9.02
CA ALA A 53 -16.86 8.58 -10.01
C ALA A 53 -18.00 7.54 -10.03
N GLY A 54 -18.71 7.39 -8.91
CA GLY A 54 -19.86 6.49 -8.78
C GLY A 54 -21.15 7.03 -9.42
N LYS A 55 -21.24 8.34 -9.68
CA LYS A 55 -22.44 8.92 -10.31
C LYS A 55 -22.65 8.34 -11.70
N GLY A 56 -23.82 7.76 -11.94
CA GLY A 56 -24.16 7.07 -13.20
C GLY A 56 -23.51 5.69 -13.36
N ASN A 57 -22.86 5.17 -12.31
CA ASN A 57 -22.26 3.83 -12.28
C ASN A 57 -22.70 3.03 -11.05
N GLU A 58 -23.88 3.33 -10.51
CA GLU A 58 -24.38 2.80 -9.25
C GLU A 58 -24.46 1.26 -9.23
N ASP A 59 -24.67 0.66 -10.38
CA ASP A 59 -24.80 -0.78 -10.56
C ASP A 59 -23.44 -1.50 -10.79
N SER A 60 -22.32 -0.77 -10.84
CA SER A 60 -21.03 -1.37 -11.19
C SER A 60 -19.82 -0.73 -10.50
N TYR A 61 -19.32 -1.39 -9.46
CA TYR A 61 -18.03 -1.01 -8.85
C TYR A 61 -16.87 -0.95 -9.84
N LEU A 62 -16.83 -1.85 -10.82
CA LEU A 62 -15.77 -1.86 -11.83
C LEU A 62 -15.76 -0.56 -12.64
N LYS A 63 -16.92 -0.13 -13.13
CA LYS A 63 -17.06 1.15 -13.86
C LYS A 63 -16.70 2.35 -12.98
N THR A 64 -17.06 2.31 -11.70
CA THR A 64 -16.66 3.35 -10.73
C THR A 64 -15.14 3.42 -10.59
N TYR A 65 -14.45 2.27 -10.49
CA TYR A 65 -12.99 2.24 -10.43
C TYR A 65 -12.32 2.70 -11.72
N GLU A 66 -12.87 2.36 -12.88
CA GLU A 66 -12.40 2.83 -14.18
C GLU A 66 -12.55 4.34 -14.29
N SER A 67 -13.71 4.90 -13.91
CA SER A 67 -13.98 6.35 -13.88
C SER A 67 -13.07 7.08 -12.90
N LEU A 68 -12.81 6.50 -11.72
CA LEU A 68 -11.89 7.07 -10.74
C LEU A 68 -10.47 7.18 -11.30
N ARG A 69 -10.00 6.15 -12.02
CA ARG A 69 -8.65 6.07 -12.58
C ARG A 69 -8.48 6.79 -13.92
N ALA A 70 -9.57 7.07 -14.63
CA ALA A 70 -9.53 7.80 -15.90
C ALA A 70 -8.94 9.22 -15.76
N LYS A 71 -8.99 9.79 -14.56
CA LYS A 71 -8.37 11.09 -14.23
C LYS A 71 -7.11 10.83 -13.42
N ALA A 72 -5.93 11.09 -13.99
CA ALA A 72 -4.68 11.09 -13.22
C ALA A 72 -4.80 12.10 -12.06
N ARG A 73 -4.50 11.65 -10.84
CA ARG A 73 -4.62 12.45 -9.62
C ARG A 73 -3.33 12.36 -8.80
N ASP A 74 -2.99 13.46 -8.15
CA ASP A 74 -1.83 13.56 -7.24
C ASP A 74 -2.26 13.54 -5.78
N GLN A 75 -3.57 13.54 -5.50
CA GLN A 75 -4.17 13.63 -4.17
C GLN A 75 -5.21 12.54 -3.97
N GLY A 76 -5.54 12.32 -2.71
CA GLY A 76 -6.44 11.29 -2.26
C GLY A 76 -5.70 10.01 -1.88
N LEU A 77 -6.04 9.42 -0.73
CA LEU A 77 -5.47 8.16 -0.23
C LEU A 77 -6.59 7.16 0.01
N SER A 78 -6.47 5.98 -0.57
CA SER A 78 -7.27 4.82 -0.17
C SER A 78 -6.89 4.38 1.25
N ASN A 79 -7.72 3.57 1.91
CA ASN A 79 -7.38 3.07 3.25
C ASN A 79 -6.04 2.31 3.25
N SER A 80 -5.75 1.50 2.22
CA SER A 80 -4.46 0.81 2.12
C SER A 80 -3.30 1.77 1.88
N GLU A 81 -3.48 2.81 1.08
CA GLU A 81 -2.44 3.84 0.92
C GLU A 81 -2.24 4.65 2.21
N ALA A 82 -3.29 4.93 2.95
CA ALA A 82 -3.18 5.62 4.24
C ALA A 82 -2.38 4.78 5.26
N GLY A 83 -2.62 3.46 5.32
CA GLY A 83 -1.79 2.55 6.10
C GLY A 83 -0.33 2.53 5.64
N LEU A 84 -0.11 2.46 4.31
CA LEU A 84 1.23 2.52 3.71
C LEU A 84 1.96 3.83 4.08
N VAL A 85 1.26 4.96 4.04
CA VAL A 85 1.81 6.27 4.41
C VAL A 85 2.29 6.28 5.86
N CYS A 86 1.59 5.61 6.78
CA CYS A 86 2.03 5.49 8.17
C CYS A 86 3.40 4.81 8.28
N GLY A 87 3.60 3.68 7.61
CA GLY A 87 4.88 2.97 7.62
C GLY A 87 5.98 3.71 6.86
N LEU A 88 5.69 4.33 5.70
CA LEU A 88 6.65 5.16 4.99
C LEU A 88 7.07 6.40 5.80
N TRP A 89 6.12 7.02 6.51
CA TRP A 89 6.44 8.12 7.42
C TRP A 89 7.39 7.66 8.53
N ALA A 90 7.09 6.53 9.18
CA ALA A 90 7.97 5.97 10.20
C ALA A 90 9.37 5.71 9.66
N ALA A 91 9.49 5.06 8.49
CA ALA A 91 10.79 4.83 7.83
C ALA A 91 11.53 6.16 7.54
N SER A 92 10.82 7.21 7.13
CA SER A 92 11.42 8.52 6.88
C SER A 92 11.93 9.21 8.15
N GLN A 93 11.27 9.00 9.31
CA GLN A 93 11.74 9.51 10.60
C GLN A 93 13.03 8.82 11.05
N GLU A 94 13.23 7.56 10.66
CA GLU A 94 14.48 6.79 10.88
C GLU A 94 15.55 7.09 9.81
N GLY A 95 15.34 8.08 8.96
CA GLY A 95 16.30 8.54 7.97
C GLY A 95 16.36 7.71 6.69
N CYS A 96 15.38 6.86 6.41
CA CYS A 96 15.31 6.15 5.14
C CYS A 96 14.87 7.06 3.98
N GLU A 97 15.40 6.80 2.80
CA GLU A 97 14.80 7.30 1.55
C GLU A 97 13.53 6.50 1.26
N ILE A 98 12.43 7.19 0.97
CA ILE A 98 11.14 6.56 0.73
C ILE A 98 10.66 6.80 -0.70
N GLU A 99 10.10 5.76 -1.31
CA GLU A 99 9.39 5.84 -2.59
C GLU A 99 8.00 5.23 -2.46
N HIS A 100 7.07 5.69 -3.29
CA HIS A 100 5.69 5.18 -3.36
C HIS A 100 5.31 4.79 -4.78
N LEU A 101 4.67 3.62 -4.92
CA LEU A 101 4.02 3.19 -6.15
C LEU A 101 2.62 2.64 -5.89
N SER A 102 1.68 3.00 -6.73
CA SER A 102 0.38 2.35 -6.81
C SER A 102 0.43 1.17 -7.79
N LEU A 103 0.19 -0.04 -7.30
CA LEU A 103 0.14 -1.24 -8.15
C LEU A 103 -0.98 -1.17 -9.21
N ALA A 104 -2.05 -0.40 -8.94
CA ALA A 104 -3.13 -0.17 -9.90
C ALA A 104 -2.66 0.55 -11.19
N ARG A 105 -1.51 1.22 -11.16
CA ARG A 105 -0.89 1.83 -12.35
C ARG A 105 -0.21 0.79 -13.25
N HIS A 106 0.30 -0.28 -12.65
CA HIS A 106 1.09 -1.30 -13.35
C HIS A 106 0.26 -2.50 -13.79
N PHE A 107 -0.77 -2.85 -13.02
CA PHE A 107 -1.62 -4.02 -13.24
C PHE A 107 -3.06 -3.59 -13.54
N PRO A 108 -3.41 -3.32 -14.82
CA PRO A 108 -4.77 -3.00 -15.20
C PRO A 108 -5.68 -4.24 -15.03
N PRO A 109 -7.01 -4.07 -14.87
CA PRO A 109 -7.94 -5.18 -14.71
C PRO A 109 -7.96 -6.15 -15.89
N ALA A 110 -7.58 -5.68 -17.07
CA ALA A 110 -7.44 -6.48 -18.28
C ALA A 110 -6.26 -5.93 -19.12
N GLY A 111 -5.53 -6.82 -19.78
CA GLY A 111 -4.43 -6.44 -20.64
C GLY A 111 -3.04 -6.77 -20.06
N GLN A 112 -2.02 -6.21 -20.68
CA GLN A 112 -0.62 -6.43 -20.29
C GLN A 112 -0.21 -5.49 -19.16
N ILE A 113 0.84 -5.91 -18.42
CA ILE A 113 1.48 -5.08 -17.40
C ILE A 113 1.96 -3.77 -18.03
N MET A 114 1.64 -2.65 -17.40
CA MET A 114 2.05 -1.32 -17.83
C MET A 114 3.30 -0.87 -17.07
N HIS A 115 4.21 -0.17 -17.77
CA HIS A 115 5.44 0.37 -17.15
C HIS A 115 6.26 -0.70 -16.38
N ALA A 116 6.38 -1.90 -16.94
CA ALA A 116 7.08 -3.03 -16.31
C ALA A 116 8.54 -2.70 -15.97
N ASP A 117 9.28 -2.05 -16.89
CA ASP A 117 10.69 -1.68 -16.68
C ASP A 117 10.86 -0.65 -15.54
N GLU A 118 9.90 0.28 -15.39
CA GLU A 118 9.91 1.24 -14.28
C GLU A 118 9.71 0.49 -12.95
N LEU A 119 8.73 -0.40 -12.88
CA LEU A 119 8.45 -1.20 -11.69
C LEU A 119 9.68 -2.07 -11.32
N LYS A 120 10.21 -2.80 -12.29
CA LYS A 120 11.41 -3.64 -12.11
C LYS A 120 12.59 -2.84 -11.56
N ARG A 121 12.93 -1.72 -12.19
CA ARG A 121 14.04 -0.87 -11.75
C ARG A 121 13.85 -0.42 -10.30
N LYS A 122 12.65 0.03 -9.92
CA LYS A 122 12.38 0.48 -8.54
C LYS A 122 12.48 -0.64 -7.51
N ILE A 123 12.08 -1.87 -7.86
CA ILE A 123 12.28 -3.06 -7.01
C ILE A 123 13.77 -3.34 -6.85
N VAL A 124 14.52 -3.36 -7.95
CA VAL A 124 15.96 -3.64 -7.95
C VAL A 124 16.73 -2.59 -7.15
N ASP A 125 16.40 -1.31 -7.31
CA ASP A 125 17.08 -0.19 -6.65
C ASP A 125 16.72 -0.02 -5.17
N SER A 126 15.69 -0.69 -4.65
CA SER A 126 15.27 -0.60 -3.25
C SER A 126 16.07 -1.53 -2.34
N ASP A 127 16.20 -1.18 -1.06
CA ASP A 127 16.79 -2.04 -0.01
C ASP A 127 15.71 -2.81 0.77
N GLY A 128 14.46 -2.36 0.68
CA GLY A 128 13.32 -3.01 1.33
C GLY A 128 12.00 -2.68 0.66
N LEU A 129 11.02 -3.58 0.83
CA LEU A 129 9.65 -3.45 0.34
C LEU A 129 8.68 -3.32 1.51
N LEU A 130 7.81 -2.31 1.45
CA LEU A 130 6.65 -2.17 2.32
C LEU A 130 5.40 -2.30 1.48
N ILE A 131 4.63 -3.39 1.67
CA ILE A 131 3.47 -3.70 0.83
C ILE A 131 2.19 -3.54 1.64
N SER A 132 1.28 -2.69 1.17
CA SER A 132 -0.03 -2.50 1.79
C SER A 132 -1.16 -2.85 0.83
N GLY A 133 -2.12 -3.66 1.30
CA GLY A 133 -3.27 -4.07 0.51
C GLY A 133 -4.56 -4.24 1.31
N PRO A 134 -5.72 -4.16 0.62
CA PRO A 134 -6.99 -4.54 1.24
C PRO A 134 -7.11 -6.06 1.35
N VAL A 135 -7.85 -6.49 2.37
CA VAL A 135 -8.24 -7.89 2.54
C VAL A 135 -9.50 -8.19 1.72
N TYR A 136 -9.43 -9.19 0.90
CA TYR A 136 -10.58 -9.75 0.19
C TYR A 136 -10.70 -11.25 0.48
N PHE A 137 -11.84 -11.66 1.07
CA PHE A 137 -12.13 -13.06 1.42
C PHE A 137 -11.03 -13.73 2.28
N GLY A 138 -10.43 -12.96 3.20
CA GLY A 138 -9.38 -13.46 4.09
C GLY A 138 -7.97 -13.49 3.48
N ASP A 139 -7.80 -12.98 2.26
CA ASP A 139 -6.53 -12.95 1.55
C ASP A 139 -6.20 -11.55 1.00
N ARG A 140 -5.04 -11.43 0.39
CA ARG A 140 -4.53 -10.23 -0.31
C ARG A 140 -5.38 -9.87 -1.53
N SER A 141 -5.24 -8.64 -1.99
CA SER A 141 -5.87 -8.18 -3.23
C SER A 141 -5.22 -8.81 -4.47
N SER A 142 -5.98 -8.85 -5.58
CA SER A 142 -5.47 -9.28 -6.88
C SER A 142 -4.25 -8.47 -7.34
N LEU A 143 -4.17 -7.19 -7.01
CA LEU A 143 -3.01 -6.36 -7.36
C LEU A 143 -1.73 -6.78 -6.63
N VAL A 144 -1.84 -7.14 -5.34
CA VAL A 144 -0.71 -7.68 -4.58
C VAL A 144 -0.31 -9.04 -5.13
N GLN A 145 -1.28 -9.90 -5.48
CA GLN A 145 -0.99 -11.18 -6.14
C GLN A 145 -0.29 -10.97 -7.48
N SER A 146 -0.78 -10.08 -8.34
CA SER A 146 -0.13 -9.77 -9.63
C SER A 146 1.30 -9.26 -9.47
N PHE A 147 1.57 -8.49 -8.41
CA PHE A 147 2.92 -8.05 -8.08
C PHE A 147 3.84 -9.23 -7.68
N ILE A 148 3.34 -10.15 -6.85
CA ILE A 148 4.06 -11.37 -6.47
C ILE A 148 4.39 -12.21 -7.69
N ASP A 149 3.39 -12.45 -8.55
CA ASP A 149 3.56 -13.21 -9.80
C ASP A 149 4.58 -12.53 -10.74
N PHE A 150 4.56 -11.21 -10.83
CA PHE A 150 5.53 -10.42 -11.60
C PHE A 150 6.97 -10.60 -11.07
N CYS A 151 7.15 -10.53 -9.76
CA CYS A 151 8.47 -10.74 -9.16
C CYS A 151 8.96 -12.17 -9.38
N TYR A 152 8.08 -13.15 -9.20
CA TYR A 152 8.42 -14.57 -9.30
C TYR A 152 8.80 -15.01 -10.73
N GLN A 153 8.34 -14.31 -11.75
CA GLN A 153 8.60 -14.64 -13.15
C GLN A 153 9.88 -14.00 -13.71
N ASP A 154 10.60 -13.20 -12.92
CA ASP A 154 11.78 -12.46 -13.36
C ASP A 154 13.01 -12.81 -12.50
N ASP A 155 13.96 -13.56 -13.08
CA ASP A 155 15.18 -14.04 -12.40
C ASP A 155 16.05 -12.89 -11.88
N GLU A 156 16.07 -11.73 -12.55
CA GLU A 156 16.83 -10.57 -12.09
C GLU A 156 16.19 -9.97 -10.84
N ILE A 157 14.84 -9.83 -10.82
CA ILE A 157 14.12 -9.39 -9.63
C ILE A 157 14.39 -10.36 -8.48
N LEU A 158 14.22 -11.68 -8.70
CA LEU A 158 14.44 -12.69 -7.65
C LEU A 158 15.87 -12.62 -7.09
N SER A 159 16.87 -12.44 -7.94
CA SER A 159 18.27 -12.33 -7.48
C SER A 159 18.49 -11.09 -6.60
N HIS A 160 17.82 -9.97 -6.89
CA HIS A 160 17.96 -8.72 -6.14
C HIS A 160 17.09 -8.68 -4.87
N LEU A 161 16.03 -9.49 -4.77
CA LEU A 161 15.22 -9.58 -3.55
C LEU A 161 15.92 -10.37 -2.43
N GLN A 162 16.93 -11.18 -2.74
CA GLN A 162 17.66 -11.99 -1.75
C GLN A 162 18.26 -11.10 -0.64
N GLY A 163 17.84 -11.35 0.59
CA GLY A 163 18.33 -10.65 1.78
C GLY A 163 17.77 -9.23 1.99
N LYS A 164 16.93 -8.71 1.09
CA LYS A 164 16.21 -7.45 1.30
C LYS A 164 15.10 -7.61 2.34
N VAL A 165 14.74 -6.53 3.00
CA VAL A 165 13.71 -6.53 4.04
C VAL A 165 12.32 -6.41 3.42
N TYR A 166 11.37 -7.16 3.96
CA TYR A 166 9.95 -7.06 3.66
C TYR A 166 9.15 -6.77 4.93
N ALA A 167 8.20 -5.83 4.84
CA ALA A 167 7.15 -5.62 5.81
C ALA A 167 5.79 -5.48 5.12
N GLY A 168 4.73 -5.96 5.77
CA GLY A 168 3.37 -5.96 5.22
C GLY A 168 2.39 -5.14 6.04
N ILE A 169 1.39 -4.55 5.36
CA ILE A 169 0.23 -3.89 5.98
C ILE A 169 -1.03 -4.45 5.33
N SER A 170 -1.98 -4.88 6.15
CA SER A 170 -3.23 -5.45 5.69
C SER A 170 -4.43 -4.69 6.26
N VAL A 171 -5.32 -4.23 5.37
CA VAL A 171 -6.46 -3.38 5.73
C VAL A 171 -7.76 -4.11 5.48
N GLY A 172 -8.45 -4.51 6.56
CA GLY A 172 -9.75 -5.19 6.50
C GLY A 172 -10.92 -4.26 6.78
N ALA A 173 -12.10 -4.58 6.24
CA ALA A 173 -13.33 -3.85 6.53
C ALA A 173 -13.85 -4.15 7.94
N LYS A 174 -13.49 -5.28 8.54
CA LYS A 174 -14.00 -5.75 9.83
C LYS A 174 -12.85 -6.24 10.70
N ARG A 175 -13.03 -6.18 12.02
CA ARG A 175 -12.16 -6.86 12.99
C ARG A 175 -12.18 -8.38 12.70
N ASN A 176 -11.04 -9.02 12.81
CA ASN A 176 -10.87 -10.44 12.47
C ASN A 176 -11.32 -10.76 11.03
N GLY A 177 -11.13 -9.82 10.10
CA GLY A 177 -11.55 -9.92 8.71
C GLY A 177 -10.57 -10.65 7.80
N GLY A 178 -9.47 -11.20 8.35
CA GLY A 178 -8.42 -11.87 7.58
C GLY A 178 -7.14 -11.04 7.39
N GLN A 179 -6.94 -9.95 8.16
CA GLN A 179 -5.75 -9.12 8.08
C GLN A 179 -4.48 -9.94 8.34
N GLU A 180 -4.46 -10.71 9.44
CA GLU A 180 -3.31 -11.56 9.77
C GLU A 180 -3.09 -12.65 8.74
N THR A 181 -4.15 -13.31 8.26
CA THR A 181 -4.04 -14.37 7.24
C THR A 181 -3.43 -13.82 5.95
N SER A 182 -3.88 -12.64 5.51
CA SER A 182 -3.33 -11.95 4.34
C SER A 182 -1.84 -11.61 4.52
N LEU A 183 -1.44 -11.14 5.71
CA LEU A 183 -0.04 -10.86 6.02
C LEU A 183 0.82 -12.13 6.03
N ILE A 184 0.33 -13.22 6.63
CA ILE A 184 1.05 -14.51 6.67
C ILE A 184 1.29 -15.02 5.25
N TYR A 185 0.29 -14.99 4.37
CA TYR A 185 0.46 -15.42 2.99
C TYR A 185 1.46 -14.56 2.22
N GLN A 186 1.37 -13.24 2.34
CA GLN A 186 2.36 -12.34 1.73
C GLN A 186 3.77 -12.61 2.28
N MET A 187 3.91 -12.77 3.60
CA MET A 187 5.17 -13.07 4.25
C MET A 187 5.79 -14.36 3.73
N LEU A 188 4.99 -15.42 3.59
CA LEU A 188 5.47 -16.70 3.07
C LEU A 188 5.99 -16.58 1.63
N ASP A 189 5.30 -15.84 0.77
CA ASP A 189 5.75 -15.60 -0.60
C ASP A 189 7.05 -14.80 -0.63
N MET A 190 7.17 -13.74 0.17
CA MET A 190 8.40 -12.94 0.22
C MET A 190 9.59 -13.72 0.78
N VAL A 191 9.37 -14.56 1.80
CA VAL A 191 10.40 -15.46 2.33
C VAL A 191 10.81 -16.49 1.28
N ASN A 192 9.87 -17.05 0.51
CA ASN A 192 10.17 -17.97 -0.60
C ASN A 192 10.98 -17.28 -1.72
N MET A 193 10.85 -15.97 -1.89
CA MET A 193 11.69 -15.17 -2.79
C MET A 193 13.01 -14.71 -2.14
N GLY A 194 13.33 -15.19 -0.93
CA GLY A 194 14.61 -14.93 -0.24
C GLY A 194 14.67 -13.64 0.56
N MET A 195 13.53 -12.95 0.78
CA MET A 195 13.49 -11.75 1.59
C MET A 195 13.48 -12.03 3.10
N LEU A 196 13.90 -11.06 3.88
CA LEU A 196 13.85 -11.06 5.34
C LEU A 196 12.56 -10.38 5.81
N SER A 197 11.60 -11.16 6.29
CA SER A 197 10.34 -10.61 6.79
C SER A 197 10.50 -10.04 8.20
N VAL A 198 9.94 -8.85 8.43
CA VAL A 198 9.87 -8.19 9.73
C VAL A 198 8.40 -7.91 10.10
N GLY A 199 8.09 -8.06 11.39
CA GLY A 199 6.80 -7.71 11.97
C GLY A 199 6.90 -6.46 12.84
N ASN A 200 5.83 -6.19 13.58
CA ASN A 200 5.78 -5.09 14.55
C ASN A 200 6.71 -5.30 15.73
N ASP A 201 7.10 -4.22 16.38
CA ASP A 201 7.87 -4.27 17.60
C ASP A 201 7.08 -4.89 18.78
N SER A 202 7.82 -5.36 19.80
CA SER A 202 7.23 -5.99 20.97
C SER A 202 6.46 -5.00 21.88
N LYS A 203 6.68 -3.69 21.72
CA LYS A 203 6.01 -2.64 22.50
C LYS A 203 4.63 -2.33 21.94
N THR A 204 4.42 -2.51 20.64
CA THR A 204 3.13 -2.26 20.02
C THR A 204 2.23 -3.48 20.13
N THR A 205 2.49 -4.53 19.39
CA THR A 205 1.59 -5.68 19.32
C THR A 205 2.25 -7.03 19.09
N SER A 206 3.53 -7.05 18.71
CA SER A 206 4.24 -8.28 18.30
C SER A 206 3.50 -9.08 17.22
N GLN A 207 2.91 -8.39 16.22
CA GLN A 207 2.17 -8.99 15.11
C GLN A 207 3.05 -9.17 13.88
N TYR A 208 2.52 -9.84 12.85
CA TYR A 208 3.19 -10.11 11.58
C TYR A 208 3.36 -8.87 10.68
N GLY A 209 2.86 -7.71 11.10
CA GLY A 209 2.89 -6.45 10.36
C GLY A 209 1.72 -5.55 10.73
N GLY A 210 1.50 -4.49 9.96
CA GLY A 210 0.41 -3.54 10.19
C GLY A 210 -0.96 -4.17 9.92
N THR A 211 -1.87 -4.11 10.91
CA THR A 211 -3.24 -4.61 10.78
C THR A 211 -4.23 -3.49 11.09
N VAL A 212 -5.09 -3.14 10.13
CA VAL A 212 -6.04 -2.02 10.28
C VAL A 212 -7.46 -2.44 9.97
N VAL A 213 -8.41 -1.89 10.72
CA VAL A 213 -9.85 -2.04 10.48
C VAL A 213 -10.40 -0.72 9.94
N ALA A 214 -10.80 -0.71 8.68
CA ALA A 214 -11.25 0.51 8.02
C ALA A 214 -12.77 0.69 7.99
N GLY A 215 -13.55 -0.38 8.18
CA GLY A 215 -15.01 -0.30 8.09
C GLY A 215 -15.51 0.06 6.69
N ASP A 216 -15.26 1.29 6.26
CA ASP A 216 -15.68 1.84 4.97
C ASP A 216 -14.56 2.72 4.36
N ILE A 217 -14.81 3.30 3.19
CA ILE A 217 -13.88 4.21 2.50
C ILE A 217 -13.56 5.40 3.40
N GLY A 218 -12.28 5.71 3.55
CA GLY A 218 -11.81 6.86 4.34
C GLY A 218 -11.88 6.68 5.86
N LYS A 219 -12.22 5.49 6.36
CA LYS A 219 -12.42 5.21 7.79
C LYS A 219 -11.21 4.64 8.53
N LEU A 220 -10.09 4.42 7.84
CA LEU A 220 -8.87 3.92 8.49
C LEU A 220 -8.42 4.81 9.65
N ILE A 221 -8.60 6.12 9.52
CA ILE A 221 -8.22 7.11 10.54
C ILE A 221 -8.96 6.95 11.88
N ASP A 222 -10.05 6.19 11.92
CA ASP A 222 -10.83 5.93 13.13
C ASP A 222 -10.23 4.74 13.94
N ASP A 223 -9.21 4.05 13.40
CA ASP A 223 -8.52 2.93 14.05
C ASP A 223 -7.13 3.33 14.56
N ASP A 224 -7.09 4.04 15.68
CA ASP A 224 -5.83 4.49 16.31
C ASP A 224 -4.86 3.33 16.60
N TYR A 225 -5.38 2.18 16.99
CA TYR A 225 -4.55 1.02 17.28
C TYR A 225 -3.94 0.44 16.01
N GLY A 226 -4.75 0.26 14.96
CA GLY A 226 -4.28 -0.19 13.67
C GLY A 226 -3.24 0.76 13.06
N ILE A 227 -3.44 2.08 13.17
CA ILE A 227 -2.46 3.07 12.72
C ILE A 227 -1.12 2.87 13.44
N ARG A 228 -1.13 2.65 14.77
CA ARG A 228 0.10 2.37 15.51
C ARG A 228 0.81 1.11 15.04
N THR A 229 0.07 0.07 14.66
CA THR A 229 0.67 -1.14 14.09
C THR A 229 1.33 -0.90 12.74
N CYS A 230 0.91 0.11 11.99
CA CYS A 230 1.56 0.49 10.73
C CYS A 230 2.80 1.36 10.92
N ILE A 231 2.93 2.05 12.06
CA ILE A 231 4.07 2.92 12.40
C ILE A 231 5.22 2.13 13.02
N SER A 232 4.90 1.08 13.76
CA SER A 232 5.91 0.24 14.43
C SER A 232 6.53 -0.77 13.48
#